data_8d9dc1cf8277bb1547c56b8c9a9a1057
#
_entry.id   8d9dc1cf8277bb1547c56b8c9a9a1057
#
_cell.length_a   1.000
_cell.length_b   1.000
_cell.length_c   1.000
_cell.angle_alpha   90.00
_cell.angle_beta   90.00
_cell.angle_gamma   90.00
#
_symmetry.space_group_name_H-M   'P 1'
#
loop_
_entity.id
_entity.type
_entity.pdbx_description
1 polymer ?
#
loop_
_entity_poly.entity_id
_entity_poly.type
_entity_poly.pdbx_seq_one_letter_code
_entity_poly.pdbx_strand_id
1 'polypeptide(L)'
;MRRREVIAVFISAAIVAASGALSAAAQQTGRVYRIGYLGTNPTRTADQQRMWDAFAEGLREHGLVVGRNVLLERRFSEGQDERLPGFAAELLQWGADVLVVASVSAGRAAKEATSSVPIVMAMVSDPERTGLIASLAHPGGNVTGVSAQINDLTGKYIEMLKEVVPGITRFAVFWNPNNLSSRMSWEDARDTAPVVGLTPVSIEIRGPGDLDAALAKLAAEKPDAAFINWR
;
A
#
# COMPACT_ATOMS: atom_id res chain seq x y z
N MET A 1 -50.98 -11.94 39.58
CA MET A 1 -50.23 -12.62 38.54
C MET A 1 -49.54 -13.86 39.13
N ARG A 2 -49.82 -15.06 38.60
CA ARG A 2 -49.26 -16.30 39.13
C ARG A 2 -47.79 -16.46 38.68
N ARG A 3 -46.91 -16.93 39.54
CA ARG A 3 -45.46 -17.12 39.26
C ARG A 3 -45.15 -17.85 37.94
N ARG A 4 -46.08 -18.69 37.47
CA ARG A 4 -46.01 -19.42 36.18
C ARG A 4 -46.16 -18.53 34.98
N GLU A 5 -46.95 -17.43 35.03
CA GLU A 5 -47.19 -16.50 33.91
C GLU A 5 -45.95 -15.60 33.67
N VAL A 6 -45.24 -15.22 34.75
CA VAL A 6 -44.01 -14.43 34.67
C VAL A 6 -42.89 -15.23 34.01
N ILE A 7 -42.75 -16.52 34.38
CA ILE A 7 -41.75 -17.40 33.79
C ILE A 7 -42.00 -17.65 32.30
N ALA A 8 -43.29 -17.81 31.88
CA ALA A 8 -43.64 -17.99 30.49
C ALA A 8 -43.30 -16.76 29.63
N VAL A 9 -43.47 -15.55 30.14
CA VAL A 9 -43.13 -14.28 29.45
C VAL A 9 -41.61 -14.16 29.27
N PHE A 10 -40.80 -14.50 30.28
CA PHE A 10 -39.32 -14.47 30.16
C PHE A 10 -38.77 -15.52 29.22
N ILE A 11 -39.32 -16.71 29.16
CA ILE A 11 -38.93 -17.76 28.20
C ILE A 11 -39.28 -17.34 26.76
N SER A 12 -40.45 -16.75 26.54
CA SER A 12 -40.88 -16.26 25.22
C SER A 12 -39.98 -15.11 24.74
N ALA A 13 -39.58 -14.18 25.64
CA ALA A 13 -38.69 -13.07 25.30
C ALA A 13 -37.26 -13.57 24.95
N ALA A 14 -36.77 -14.59 25.66
CA ALA A 14 -35.45 -15.18 25.38
C ALA A 14 -35.40 -15.92 24.04
N ILE A 15 -36.49 -16.63 23.65
CA ILE A 15 -36.57 -17.30 22.35
C ILE A 15 -36.67 -16.32 21.21
N VAL A 16 -37.37 -15.19 21.35
CA VAL A 16 -37.45 -14.13 20.32
C VAL A 16 -36.08 -13.44 20.16
N ALA A 17 -35.36 -13.18 21.25
CA ALA A 17 -34.01 -12.59 21.19
C ALA A 17 -33.00 -13.54 20.54
N ALA A 18 -33.05 -14.83 20.82
CA ALA A 18 -32.19 -15.86 20.21
C ALA A 18 -32.47 -16.04 18.71
N SER A 19 -33.75 -15.99 18.29
CA SER A 19 -34.11 -16.08 16.87
C SER A 19 -33.73 -14.82 16.09
N GLY A 20 -33.73 -13.64 16.71
CA GLY A 20 -33.24 -12.40 16.12
C GLY A 20 -31.71 -12.42 15.86
N ALA A 21 -30.95 -12.95 16.80
CA ALA A 21 -29.48 -13.11 16.67
C ALA A 21 -29.10 -14.14 15.60
N LEU A 22 -29.83 -15.24 15.49
CA LEU A 22 -29.63 -16.26 14.45
C LEU A 22 -30.00 -15.72 13.05
N SER A 23 -31.04 -14.88 12.94
CA SER A 23 -31.42 -14.24 11.68
C SER A 23 -30.39 -13.20 11.22
N ALA A 24 -29.79 -12.45 12.13
CA ALA A 24 -28.71 -11.50 11.80
C ALA A 24 -27.43 -12.21 11.31
N ALA A 25 -27.09 -13.36 11.91
CA ALA A 25 -25.97 -14.18 11.44
C ALA A 25 -26.27 -14.87 10.10
N ALA A 26 -27.53 -15.27 9.85
CA ALA A 26 -27.94 -15.89 8.58
C ALA A 26 -28.01 -14.88 7.43
N GLN A 27 -28.26 -13.59 7.69
CA GLN A 27 -28.27 -12.54 6.65
C GLN A 27 -26.87 -12.19 6.13
N GLN A 28 -25.80 -12.50 6.88
CA GLN A 28 -24.41 -12.31 6.40
C GLN A 28 -23.93 -13.43 5.47
N THR A 29 -24.63 -14.55 5.37
CA THR A 29 -24.18 -15.74 4.61
C THR A 29 -24.44 -15.68 3.10
N GLY A 30 -25.02 -14.60 2.57
CA GLY A 30 -25.34 -14.46 1.15
C GLY A 30 -24.60 -13.36 0.39
N ARG A 31 -23.90 -12.44 1.08
CA ARG A 31 -23.21 -11.32 0.40
C ARG A 31 -21.85 -11.77 -0.13
N VAL A 32 -21.62 -11.54 -1.41
CA VAL A 32 -20.30 -11.69 -2.04
C VAL A 32 -19.68 -10.30 -2.15
N TYR A 33 -18.51 -10.13 -1.53
CA TYR A 33 -17.76 -8.88 -1.55
C TYR A 33 -16.79 -8.86 -2.75
N ARG A 34 -16.65 -7.71 -3.37
CA ARG A 34 -15.72 -7.48 -4.48
C ARG A 34 -14.57 -6.63 -4.03
N ILE A 35 -13.38 -7.19 -4.01
CA ILE A 35 -12.13 -6.49 -3.68
C ILE A 35 -11.38 -6.21 -4.98
N GLY A 36 -11.21 -4.92 -5.30
CA GLY A 36 -10.36 -4.48 -6.38
C GLY A 36 -8.95 -4.19 -5.85
N TYR A 37 -7.93 -4.83 -6.40
CA TYR A 37 -6.55 -4.53 -6.06
C TYR A 37 -5.87 -3.76 -7.19
N LEU A 38 -5.24 -2.64 -6.84
CA LEU A 38 -4.50 -1.78 -7.75
C LEU A 38 -3.04 -1.64 -7.29
N GLY A 39 -2.10 -2.09 -8.11
CA GLY A 39 -0.68 -2.07 -7.78
C GLY A 39 0.20 -1.79 -8.99
N THR A 40 1.52 -1.72 -8.77
CA THR A 40 2.49 -1.44 -9.83
C THR A 40 3.12 -2.70 -10.40
N ASN A 41 3.37 -3.72 -9.58
CA ASN A 41 4.05 -4.93 -10.01
C ASN A 41 3.18 -6.18 -9.85
N PRO A 42 3.05 -7.02 -10.89
CA PRO A 42 2.37 -8.30 -10.78
C PRO A 42 3.19 -9.29 -9.93
N THR A 43 2.49 -10.31 -9.41
CA THR A 43 3.15 -11.39 -8.67
C THR A 43 3.99 -12.24 -9.61
N ARG A 44 5.31 -12.15 -9.50
CA ARG A 44 6.28 -12.89 -10.33
C ARG A 44 7.28 -13.71 -9.51
N THR A 45 7.34 -13.52 -8.21
CA THR A 45 8.30 -14.20 -7.33
C THR A 45 7.58 -14.99 -6.24
N ALA A 46 8.26 -15.99 -5.67
CA ALA A 46 7.74 -16.77 -4.56
C ALA A 46 7.43 -15.90 -3.32
N ASP A 47 8.20 -14.82 -3.11
CA ASP A 47 7.98 -13.88 -2.00
C ASP A 47 6.68 -13.10 -2.19
N GLN A 48 6.44 -12.61 -3.40
CA GLN A 48 5.19 -11.92 -3.74
C GLN A 48 3.99 -12.87 -3.63
N GLN A 49 4.14 -14.15 -4.00
CA GLN A 49 3.10 -15.14 -3.80
C GLN A 49 2.81 -15.34 -2.30
N ARG A 50 3.83 -15.43 -1.44
CA ARG A 50 3.63 -15.51 0.02
C ARG A 50 2.88 -14.31 0.59
N MET A 51 3.09 -13.11 0.06
CA MET A 51 2.32 -11.92 0.46
C MET A 51 0.83 -12.07 0.11
N TRP A 52 0.52 -12.62 -1.07
CA TRP A 52 -0.86 -12.88 -1.48
C TRP A 52 -1.51 -13.97 -0.63
N ASP A 53 -0.77 -15.03 -0.32
CA ASP A 53 -1.25 -16.12 0.54
C ASP A 53 -1.56 -15.58 1.95
N ALA A 54 -0.68 -14.73 2.49
CA ALA A 54 -0.90 -14.07 3.78
C ALA A 54 -2.10 -13.11 3.75
N PHE A 55 -2.29 -12.37 2.65
CA PHE A 55 -3.47 -11.52 2.48
C PHE A 55 -4.77 -12.34 2.45
N ALA A 56 -4.78 -13.43 1.69
CA ALA A 56 -5.94 -14.33 1.62
C ALA A 56 -6.22 -15.02 2.96
N GLU A 57 -5.16 -15.39 3.70
CA GLU A 57 -5.28 -15.96 5.04
C GLU A 57 -5.86 -14.96 6.04
N GLY A 58 -5.37 -13.70 6.05
CA GLY A 58 -5.93 -12.64 6.88
C GLY A 58 -7.42 -12.39 6.59
N LEU A 59 -7.83 -12.41 5.33
CA LEU A 59 -9.25 -12.35 4.96
C LEU A 59 -10.03 -13.56 5.54
N ARG A 60 -9.45 -14.76 5.44
CA ARG A 60 -10.07 -16.01 5.91
C ARG A 60 -10.28 -16.01 7.43
N GLU A 61 -9.36 -15.48 8.20
CA GLU A 61 -9.49 -15.33 9.66
C GLU A 61 -10.71 -14.49 10.07
N HIS A 62 -11.14 -13.58 9.18
CA HIS A 62 -12.35 -12.77 9.34
C HIS A 62 -13.59 -13.32 8.60
N GLY A 63 -13.53 -14.59 8.18
CA GLY A 63 -14.64 -15.24 7.49
C GLY A 63 -14.82 -14.85 6.03
N LEU A 64 -13.86 -14.11 5.45
CA LEU A 64 -13.82 -13.68 4.07
C LEU A 64 -12.96 -14.63 3.25
N VAL A 65 -13.57 -15.46 2.41
CA VAL A 65 -12.90 -16.53 1.66
C VAL A 65 -12.93 -16.22 0.17
N VAL A 66 -11.74 -16.00 -0.41
CA VAL A 66 -11.61 -15.76 -1.87
C VAL A 66 -12.13 -16.97 -2.64
N GLY A 67 -12.99 -16.72 -3.64
CA GLY A 67 -13.65 -17.74 -4.42
C GLY A 67 -14.96 -18.28 -3.80
N ARG A 68 -15.31 -17.90 -2.55
CA ARG A 68 -16.55 -18.29 -1.89
C ARG A 68 -17.48 -17.09 -1.66
N ASN A 69 -17.06 -16.15 -0.81
CA ASN A 69 -17.81 -14.93 -0.49
C ASN A 69 -16.98 -13.65 -0.74
N VAL A 70 -15.80 -13.79 -1.35
CA VAL A 70 -14.96 -12.71 -1.84
C VAL A 70 -14.58 -12.99 -3.29
N LEU A 71 -14.79 -12.02 -4.16
CA LEU A 71 -14.19 -11.95 -5.49
C LEU A 71 -13.04 -10.97 -5.43
N LEU A 72 -11.87 -11.37 -5.94
CA LEU A 72 -10.66 -10.55 -5.97
C LEU A 72 -10.27 -10.30 -7.42
N GLU A 73 -10.32 -9.04 -7.84
CA GLU A 73 -9.86 -8.59 -9.16
C GLU A 73 -8.61 -7.74 -9.01
N ARG A 74 -7.59 -7.93 -9.84
CA ARG A 74 -6.29 -7.30 -9.71
C ARG A 74 -5.88 -6.59 -10.99
N ARG A 75 -5.33 -5.37 -10.87
CA ARG A 75 -4.73 -4.61 -11.96
C ARG A 75 -3.33 -4.14 -11.56
N PHE A 76 -2.40 -4.23 -12.49
CA PHE A 76 -1.00 -3.85 -12.29
C PHE A 76 -0.54 -2.96 -13.44
N SER A 77 0.11 -1.83 -13.12
CA SER A 77 0.62 -0.90 -14.11
C SER A 77 1.88 -1.42 -14.83
N GLU A 78 2.61 -2.34 -14.22
CA GLU A 78 3.87 -2.89 -14.76
C GLU A 78 4.90 -1.81 -15.11
N GLY A 79 4.99 -0.77 -14.27
CA GLY A 79 5.87 0.37 -14.45
C GLY A 79 5.33 1.46 -15.36
N GLN A 80 4.11 1.31 -15.89
CA GLN A 80 3.39 2.31 -16.71
C GLN A 80 2.29 2.96 -15.87
N ASP A 81 2.68 3.82 -14.94
CA ASP A 81 1.77 4.39 -13.94
C ASP A 81 0.65 5.25 -14.57
N GLU A 82 0.81 5.71 -15.80
CA GLU A 82 -0.23 6.35 -16.60
C GLU A 82 -1.46 5.47 -16.88
N ARG A 83 -1.35 4.15 -16.71
CA ARG A 83 -2.47 3.20 -16.84
C ARG A 83 -3.34 3.12 -15.59
N LEU A 84 -2.82 3.55 -14.44
CA LEU A 84 -3.50 3.38 -13.14
C LEU A 84 -4.89 4.06 -13.07
N PRO A 85 -5.11 5.28 -13.61
CA PRO A 85 -6.43 5.89 -13.63
C PRO A 85 -7.48 5.05 -14.38
N GLY A 86 -7.10 4.49 -15.54
CA GLY A 86 -7.98 3.60 -16.31
C GLY A 86 -8.30 2.32 -15.55
N PHE A 87 -7.31 1.71 -14.91
CA PHE A 87 -7.50 0.50 -14.09
C PHE A 87 -8.34 0.74 -12.84
N ALA A 88 -8.20 1.91 -12.19
CA ALA A 88 -9.09 2.29 -11.10
C ALA A 88 -10.54 2.39 -11.56
N ALA A 89 -10.79 3.02 -12.71
CA ALA A 89 -12.12 3.12 -13.30
C ALA A 89 -12.69 1.73 -13.67
N GLU A 90 -11.90 0.84 -14.25
CA GLU A 90 -12.31 -0.54 -14.55
C GLU A 90 -12.74 -1.31 -13.29
N LEU A 91 -11.95 -1.23 -12.20
CA LEU A 91 -12.30 -1.88 -10.93
C LEU A 91 -13.58 -1.34 -10.32
N LEU A 92 -13.82 -0.03 -10.43
CA LEU A 92 -15.07 0.59 -9.98
C LEU A 92 -16.25 0.16 -10.85
N GLN A 93 -16.11 0.11 -12.19
CA GLN A 93 -17.12 -0.39 -13.11
C GLN A 93 -17.42 -1.87 -12.89
N TRP A 94 -16.44 -2.68 -12.52
CA TRP A 94 -16.63 -4.07 -12.11
C TRP A 94 -17.44 -4.18 -10.81
N GLY A 95 -17.61 -3.08 -10.09
CA GLY A 95 -18.40 -2.97 -8.87
C GLY A 95 -17.63 -3.33 -7.63
N ALA A 96 -16.37 -2.92 -7.52
CA ALA A 96 -15.58 -3.10 -6.31
C ALA A 96 -16.27 -2.46 -5.09
N ASP A 97 -16.47 -3.25 -4.02
CA ASP A 97 -16.95 -2.76 -2.72
C ASP A 97 -15.84 -2.05 -1.94
N VAL A 98 -14.57 -2.40 -2.24
CA VAL A 98 -13.37 -1.80 -1.65
C VAL A 98 -12.22 -1.88 -2.65
N LEU A 99 -11.38 -0.85 -2.68
CA LEU A 99 -10.13 -0.86 -3.41
C LEU A 99 -8.95 -1.05 -2.44
N VAL A 100 -8.05 -1.97 -2.74
CA VAL A 100 -6.77 -2.13 -2.03
C VAL A 100 -5.67 -1.59 -2.92
N VAL A 101 -4.84 -0.69 -2.40
CA VAL A 101 -3.77 -0.03 -3.14
C VAL A 101 -2.41 -0.27 -2.48
N ALA A 102 -1.37 -0.56 -3.27
CA ALA A 102 -0.05 -0.93 -2.78
C ALA A 102 1.08 0.01 -3.25
N SER A 103 0.75 1.18 -3.74
CA SER A 103 1.72 2.22 -4.07
C SER A 103 1.08 3.61 -3.95
N VAL A 104 1.92 4.64 -3.87
CA VAL A 104 1.45 6.04 -3.85
C VAL A 104 0.69 6.38 -5.14
N SER A 105 1.23 5.98 -6.29
CA SER A 105 0.59 6.25 -7.60
C SER A 105 -0.77 5.57 -7.71
N ALA A 106 -0.88 4.29 -7.26
CA ALA A 106 -2.16 3.58 -7.23
C ALA A 106 -3.16 4.22 -6.26
N GLY A 107 -2.68 4.65 -5.09
CA GLY A 107 -3.51 5.35 -4.10
C GLY A 107 -4.09 6.66 -4.64
N ARG A 108 -3.27 7.46 -5.33
CA ARG A 108 -3.72 8.70 -5.98
C ARG A 108 -4.75 8.43 -7.07
N ALA A 109 -4.47 7.49 -7.96
CA ALA A 109 -5.39 7.11 -9.03
C ALA A 109 -6.74 6.64 -8.48
N ALA A 110 -6.74 5.80 -7.43
CA ALA A 110 -7.95 5.35 -6.76
C ALA A 110 -8.72 6.51 -6.10
N LYS A 111 -8.02 7.41 -5.38
CA LYS A 111 -8.62 8.57 -4.69
C LYS A 111 -9.25 9.56 -5.68
N GLU A 112 -8.62 9.77 -6.84
CA GLU A 112 -9.15 10.61 -7.92
C GLU A 112 -10.37 9.97 -8.58
N ALA A 113 -10.42 8.63 -8.66
CA ALA A 113 -11.52 7.90 -9.30
C ALA A 113 -12.79 7.78 -8.44
N THR A 114 -12.67 7.83 -7.09
CA THR A 114 -13.82 7.69 -6.20
C THR A 114 -13.64 8.42 -4.86
N SER A 115 -14.71 9.02 -4.38
CA SER A 115 -14.80 9.58 -3.02
C SER A 115 -15.69 8.74 -2.08
N SER A 116 -16.34 7.69 -2.59
CA SER A 116 -17.34 6.91 -1.84
C SER A 116 -16.92 5.47 -1.59
N VAL A 117 -16.24 4.81 -2.56
CA VAL A 117 -15.74 3.45 -2.36
C VAL A 117 -14.52 3.52 -1.43
N PRO A 118 -14.51 2.74 -0.32
CA PRO A 118 -13.37 2.69 0.59
C PRO A 118 -12.09 2.27 -0.13
N ILE A 119 -10.98 2.95 0.21
CA ILE A 119 -9.64 2.66 -0.29
C ILE A 119 -8.76 2.26 0.88
N VAL A 120 -8.21 1.05 0.83
CA VAL A 120 -7.33 0.49 1.86
C VAL A 120 -5.90 0.47 1.36
N MET A 121 -5.03 1.24 1.99
CA MET A 121 -3.60 1.24 1.71
C MET A 121 -2.94 -0.02 2.29
N ALA A 122 -2.22 -0.76 1.45
CA ALA A 122 -1.38 -1.88 1.85
C ALA A 122 0.10 -1.43 1.75
N MET A 123 0.64 -0.85 2.82
CA MET A 123 2.02 -0.36 2.91
C MET A 123 2.36 0.76 1.91
N VAL A 124 1.50 1.78 1.81
CA VAL A 124 1.79 2.97 0.99
C VAL A 124 2.74 3.90 1.76
N SER A 125 3.79 4.40 1.07
CA SER A 125 4.76 5.31 1.68
C SER A 125 4.20 6.72 1.83
N ASP A 126 4.45 7.35 2.98
CA ASP A 126 4.18 8.76 3.30
C ASP A 126 2.81 9.29 2.81
N PRO A 127 1.70 8.67 3.20
CA PRO A 127 0.38 9.02 2.68
C PRO A 127 -0.06 10.44 3.03
N GLU A 128 0.46 11.03 4.12
CA GLU A 128 0.24 12.43 4.49
C GLU A 128 0.96 13.37 3.51
N ARG A 129 2.25 13.18 3.31
CA ARG A 129 3.09 14.00 2.42
C ARG A 129 2.61 13.95 0.97
N THR A 130 2.03 12.80 0.56
CA THR A 130 1.46 12.63 -0.78
C THR A 130 0.02 13.12 -0.92
N GLY A 131 -0.59 13.59 0.17
CA GLY A 131 -1.97 14.08 0.20
C GLY A 131 -3.03 13.00 0.06
N LEU A 132 -2.67 11.72 0.27
CA LEU A 132 -3.64 10.61 0.27
C LEU A 132 -4.56 10.69 1.48
N ILE A 133 -4.02 11.03 2.64
CA ILE A 133 -4.73 11.22 3.89
C ILE A 133 -4.37 12.56 4.54
N ALA A 134 -5.22 13.06 5.42
CA ALA A 134 -4.97 14.30 6.16
C ALA A 134 -3.92 14.09 7.26
N SER A 135 -4.03 12.97 8.02
CA SER A 135 -3.04 12.52 8.99
C SER A 135 -3.20 11.02 9.26
N LEU A 136 -2.18 10.38 9.84
CA LEU A 136 -2.25 8.96 10.23
C LEU A 136 -3.32 8.71 11.29
N ALA A 137 -3.48 9.64 12.24
CA ALA A 137 -4.49 9.55 13.29
C ALA A 137 -5.91 9.84 12.78
N HIS A 138 -6.05 10.72 11.80
CA HIS A 138 -7.32 11.16 11.22
C HIS A 138 -7.20 11.22 9.70
N PRO A 139 -7.33 10.08 8.99
CA PRO A 139 -7.14 10.01 7.53
C PRO A 139 -8.03 10.97 6.74
N GLY A 140 -9.25 11.21 7.19
CA GLY A 140 -10.20 12.15 6.58
C GLY A 140 -10.61 11.74 5.17
N GLY A 141 -11.84 11.23 5.01
CA GLY A 141 -12.34 10.77 3.71
C GLY A 141 -12.41 9.24 3.60
N ASN A 142 -12.34 8.71 2.37
CA ASN A 142 -12.53 7.28 2.08
C ASN A 142 -11.23 6.45 2.03
N VAL A 143 -10.09 7.01 2.45
CA VAL A 143 -8.78 6.33 2.45
C VAL A 143 -8.38 5.96 3.87
N THR A 144 -7.98 4.70 4.09
CA THR A 144 -7.45 4.16 5.34
C THR A 144 -6.38 3.09 5.06
N GLY A 145 -5.76 2.50 6.08
CA GLY A 145 -4.87 1.36 5.91
C GLY A 145 -3.54 1.50 6.63
N VAL A 146 -2.51 0.83 6.11
CA VAL A 146 -1.18 0.76 6.70
C VAL A 146 -0.19 1.57 5.88
N SER A 147 0.56 2.44 6.55
CA SER A 147 1.65 3.22 5.97
C SER A 147 3.00 2.55 6.20
N ALA A 148 3.87 2.63 5.20
CA ALA A 148 5.29 2.35 5.34
C ALA A 148 6.04 3.69 5.39
N GLN A 149 6.54 4.07 6.57
CA GLN A 149 7.30 5.32 6.78
C GLN A 149 8.76 5.17 6.35
N ILE A 150 9.00 4.90 5.08
CA ILE A 150 10.33 4.54 4.58
C ILE A 150 11.18 5.80 4.31
N ASN A 151 10.54 6.87 3.86
CA ASN A 151 11.25 8.11 3.53
C ASN A 151 11.76 8.82 4.79
N ASP A 152 11.09 8.69 5.93
CA ASP A 152 11.58 9.20 7.23
C ASP A 152 12.94 8.58 7.64
N LEU A 153 13.30 7.43 7.06
CA LEU A 153 14.55 6.74 7.33
C LEU A 153 15.71 7.19 6.44
N THR A 154 15.48 8.00 5.40
CA THR A 154 16.52 8.40 4.43
C THR A 154 17.70 9.09 5.14
N GLY A 155 17.43 10.02 6.05
CA GLY A 155 18.47 10.66 6.86
C GLY A 155 19.28 9.66 7.69
N LYS A 156 18.60 8.68 8.30
CA LYS A 156 19.25 7.64 9.09
C LYS A 156 20.15 6.72 8.23
N TYR A 157 19.69 6.37 7.03
CA TYR A 157 20.52 5.59 6.11
C TYR A 157 21.77 6.35 5.68
N ILE A 158 21.69 7.67 5.48
CA ILE A 158 22.84 8.52 5.15
C ILE A 158 23.81 8.59 6.33
N GLU A 159 23.34 8.73 7.57
CA GLU A 159 24.18 8.66 8.77
C GLU A 159 24.87 7.31 8.89
N MET A 160 24.13 6.21 8.75
CA MET A 160 24.70 4.85 8.79
C MET A 160 25.74 4.63 7.68
N LEU A 161 25.53 5.17 6.48
CA LEU A 161 26.48 5.07 5.38
C LEU A 161 27.82 5.73 5.77
N LYS A 162 27.76 6.86 6.46
CA LYS A 162 28.94 7.58 6.97
C LYS A 162 29.67 6.80 8.07
N GLU A 163 28.96 6.05 8.90
CA GLU A 163 29.54 5.17 9.91
C GLU A 163 30.24 3.95 9.29
N VAL A 164 29.61 3.35 8.27
CA VAL A 164 30.11 2.11 7.63
C VAL A 164 31.27 2.37 6.65
N VAL A 165 31.31 3.54 6.02
CA VAL A 165 32.36 3.92 5.06
C VAL A 165 33.15 5.14 5.60
N PRO A 166 34.22 4.92 6.38
CA PRO A 166 35.03 6.03 6.92
C PRO A 166 35.60 6.89 5.81
N GLY A 167 35.46 8.22 5.95
CA GLY A 167 35.99 9.17 4.97
C GLY A 167 35.14 9.36 3.72
N ILE A 168 33.95 8.77 3.67
CA ILE A 168 32.99 9.00 2.57
C ILE A 168 32.73 10.49 2.38
N THR A 169 32.70 10.92 1.13
CA THR A 169 32.37 12.30 0.72
C THR A 169 31.25 12.34 -0.29
N ARG A 170 31.16 11.31 -1.13
CA ARG A 170 30.18 11.22 -2.22
C ARG A 170 29.52 9.84 -2.24
N PHE A 171 28.21 9.82 -2.48
CA PHE A 171 27.50 8.57 -2.67
C PHE A 171 26.47 8.68 -3.79
N ALA A 172 26.32 7.59 -4.56
CA ALA A 172 25.31 7.51 -5.61
C ALA A 172 23.95 7.11 -5.01
N VAL A 173 22.88 7.69 -5.55
CA VAL A 173 21.50 7.28 -5.28
C VAL A 173 20.89 6.80 -6.58
N PHE A 174 20.57 5.52 -6.66
CA PHE A 174 19.82 4.94 -7.75
C PHE A 174 18.34 5.14 -7.50
N TRP A 175 17.63 5.77 -8.43
CA TRP A 175 16.22 6.09 -8.25
C TRP A 175 15.46 6.12 -9.58
N ASN A 176 14.14 5.91 -9.51
CA ASN A 176 13.26 5.95 -10.68
C ASN A 176 12.44 7.25 -10.68
N PRO A 177 12.66 8.18 -11.64
CA PRO A 177 11.92 9.44 -11.71
C PRO A 177 10.42 9.26 -12.01
N ASN A 178 10.01 8.13 -12.58
CA ASN A 178 8.60 7.82 -12.84
C ASN A 178 7.88 7.28 -11.59
N ASN A 179 8.61 6.84 -10.57
CA ASN A 179 8.05 6.38 -9.31
C ASN A 179 8.07 7.50 -8.27
N LEU A 180 6.89 7.93 -7.81
CA LEU A 180 6.76 9.06 -6.88
C LEU A 180 7.51 8.83 -5.56
N SER A 181 7.42 7.63 -4.97
CA SER A 181 8.13 7.31 -3.71
C SER A 181 9.65 7.34 -3.90
N SER A 182 10.16 6.84 -5.03
CA SER A 182 11.59 6.85 -5.35
C SER A 182 12.11 8.27 -5.55
N ARG A 183 11.32 9.13 -6.21
CA ARG A 183 11.63 10.56 -6.37
C ARG A 183 11.68 11.27 -5.03
N MET A 184 10.71 11.06 -4.14
CA MET A 184 10.70 11.64 -2.80
C MET A 184 11.95 11.23 -2.01
N SER A 185 12.34 9.96 -2.06
CA SER A 185 13.58 9.50 -1.42
C SER A 185 14.85 10.14 -1.99
N TRP A 186 14.88 10.38 -3.30
CA TRP A 186 15.97 11.16 -3.92
C TRP A 186 16.00 12.60 -3.42
N GLU A 187 14.84 13.28 -3.38
CA GLU A 187 14.70 14.64 -2.88
C GLU A 187 15.16 14.73 -1.42
N ASP A 188 14.74 13.78 -0.57
CA ASP A 188 15.16 13.70 0.83
C ASP A 188 16.68 13.48 0.96
N ALA A 189 17.27 12.59 0.15
CA ALA A 189 18.71 12.36 0.14
C ALA A 189 19.48 13.60 -0.33
N ARG A 190 19.02 14.28 -1.38
CA ARG A 190 19.60 15.51 -1.91
C ARG A 190 19.62 16.63 -0.87
N ASP A 191 18.52 16.76 -0.10
CA ASP A 191 18.34 17.86 0.85
C ASP A 191 19.02 17.57 2.20
N THR A 192 19.11 16.29 2.60
CA THR A 192 19.68 15.89 3.90
C THR A 192 21.19 15.65 3.84
N ALA A 193 21.73 15.08 2.76
CA ALA A 193 23.14 14.70 2.69
C ALA A 193 24.11 15.86 2.91
N PRO A 194 23.88 17.08 2.37
CA PRO A 194 24.77 18.22 2.62
C PRO A 194 24.86 18.63 4.08
N VAL A 195 23.79 18.42 4.87
CA VAL A 195 23.75 18.74 6.31
C VAL A 195 24.78 17.92 7.09
N VAL A 196 25.06 16.69 6.65
CA VAL A 196 26.06 15.81 7.25
C VAL A 196 27.38 15.78 6.47
N GLY A 197 27.57 16.72 5.53
CA GLY A 197 28.81 16.90 4.77
C GLY A 197 29.02 15.88 3.65
N LEU A 198 27.94 15.27 3.12
CA LEU A 198 28.00 14.34 2.00
C LEU A 198 27.39 14.94 0.74
N THR A 199 27.90 14.51 -0.43
CA THR A 199 27.40 14.92 -1.74
C THR A 199 26.67 13.75 -2.41
N PRO A 200 25.34 13.81 -2.58
CA PRO A 200 24.59 12.79 -3.29
C PRO A 200 24.76 12.95 -4.81
N VAL A 201 24.92 11.83 -5.51
CA VAL A 201 25.03 11.74 -6.97
C VAL A 201 23.79 11.03 -7.49
N SER A 202 23.01 11.72 -8.33
CA SER A 202 21.78 11.15 -8.93
C SER A 202 22.12 10.14 -10.01
N ILE A 203 21.61 8.90 -9.89
CA ILE A 203 21.66 7.88 -10.93
C ILE A 203 20.21 7.47 -11.25
N GLU A 204 19.68 8.01 -12.32
CA GLU A 204 18.31 7.75 -12.77
C GLU A 204 18.22 6.43 -13.54
N ILE A 205 17.23 5.60 -13.22
CA ILE A 205 16.89 4.38 -13.94
C ILE A 205 15.36 4.31 -14.06
N ARG A 206 14.82 4.42 -15.27
CA ARG A 206 13.38 4.30 -15.56
C ARG A 206 12.97 2.86 -15.87
N GLY A 207 13.92 2.07 -16.36
CA GLY A 207 13.70 0.68 -16.73
C GLY A 207 15.00 -0.06 -17.02
N PRO A 208 14.91 -1.35 -17.36
CA PRO A 208 16.10 -2.20 -17.62
C PRO A 208 17.02 -1.64 -18.72
N GLY A 209 16.48 -0.91 -19.70
CA GLY A 209 17.26 -0.32 -20.79
C GLY A 209 18.19 0.82 -20.36
N ASP A 210 17.99 1.40 -19.17
CA ASP A 210 18.83 2.49 -18.68
C ASP A 210 20.06 1.97 -17.89
N LEU A 211 20.14 0.67 -17.63
CA LEU A 211 21.14 0.10 -16.71
C LEU A 211 22.57 0.36 -17.16
N ASP A 212 22.89 0.15 -18.44
CA ASP A 212 24.25 0.36 -18.97
C ASP A 212 24.67 1.83 -18.87
N ALA A 213 23.78 2.76 -19.19
CA ALA A 213 24.02 4.20 -19.07
C ALA A 213 24.17 4.62 -17.58
N ALA A 214 23.37 4.05 -16.69
CA ALA A 214 23.46 4.30 -15.25
C ALA A 214 24.79 3.81 -14.67
N LEU A 215 25.26 2.62 -15.07
CA LEU A 215 26.55 2.07 -14.66
C LEU A 215 27.73 2.87 -15.24
N ALA A 216 27.62 3.33 -16.50
CA ALA A 216 28.63 4.21 -17.09
C ALA A 216 28.73 5.55 -16.33
N LYS A 217 27.60 6.14 -15.97
CA LYS A 217 27.55 7.35 -15.15
C LYS A 217 28.15 7.11 -13.76
N LEU A 218 27.79 6.01 -13.10
CA LEU A 218 28.36 5.62 -11.81
C LEU A 218 29.89 5.53 -11.87
N ALA A 219 30.42 4.88 -12.92
CA ALA A 219 31.87 4.74 -13.12
C ALA A 219 32.56 6.09 -13.40
N ALA A 220 31.91 7.00 -14.10
CA ALA A 220 32.44 8.35 -14.36
C ALA A 220 32.46 9.23 -13.11
N GLU A 221 31.39 9.18 -12.31
CA GLU A 221 31.22 10.00 -11.10
C GLU A 221 32.06 9.51 -9.91
N LYS A 222 32.46 8.23 -9.91
CA LYS A 222 33.32 7.58 -8.91
C LYS A 222 32.87 7.90 -7.46
N PRO A 223 31.62 7.63 -7.07
CA PRO A 223 31.20 7.81 -5.70
C PRO A 223 31.88 6.76 -4.78
N ASP A 224 32.04 7.10 -3.52
CA ASP A 224 32.64 6.22 -2.50
C ASP A 224 31.68 5.06 -2.12
N ALA A 225 30.38 5.27 -2.29
CA ALA A 225 29.34 4.29 -2.00
C ALA A 225 28.12 4.47 -2.90
N ALA A 226 27.22 3.50 -2.89
CA ALA A 226 25.95 3.57 -3.58
C ALA A 226 24.77 3.19 -2.67
N PHE A 227 23.71 3.97 -2.72
CA PHE A 227 22.44 3.72 -2.09
C PHE A 227 21.42 3.34 -3.19
N ILE A 228 20.88 2.14 -3.09
CA ILE A 228 19.93 1.63 -4.07
C ILE A 228 18.54 1.70 -3.48
N ASN A 229 17.74 2.66 -3.97
CA ASN A 229 16.32 2.76 -3.66
C ASN A 229 15.49 2.40 -4.90
N TRP A 230 15.67 1.15 -5.33
CA TRP A 230 14.96 0.61 -6.48
C TRP A 230 13.71 -0.13 -6.00
N ARG A 231 12.53 0.36 -6.44
CA ARG A 231 11.23 -0.31 -6.24
C ARG A 231 10.43 -0.30 -7.52
#